data_0f85510c4e6311e8939dc7ef8d1b9ca1
#
_entry.id   0f85510c4e6311e8939dc7ef8d1b9ca1
#
_cell.length_a   1.000
_cell.length_b   1.000
_cell.length_c   1.000
_cell.angle_alpha   90.00
_cell.angle_beta   90.00
_cell.angle_gamma   90.00
#
_symmetry.space_group_name_H-M   'P 1'
#
loop_
_entity.id
_entity.type
_entity.pdbx_description
1 polymer ?
#
loop_
_entity_poly.entity_id
_entity_poly.type
_entity_poly.pdbx_seq_one_letter_code
_entity_poly.pdbx_strand_id
1 'polypeptide(L)'
;MIDRNHPLPINRQAKAVGVSRGSVYYLPRPVSDYDQELMRRIDHLHLDLPFAGSRMLRDLLRQEGYRVGRKHVATLMKRMGIEALYRKPRTTKPGPGHKIYPYLLRNLKIDRPNQAWAMDITYIPMARGFVYLVAVLDWYTRRVLSWKVSITMDVHFCLEAVEEAIERYGTPEIMNTDQGSQFTSQAFTGLLKENEIKISMDGKGSWRDNVFIERLWRSVKYEDIYLRAYDSASAVRTGLNRYFNFYNSRRPHSSLDGQTPDQVYFNSLPQIKAA
;
A
#
# COMPACT_ATOMS: atom_id res chain seq x y z
N MET A 1 32.22 36.12 -6.60
CA MET A 1 31.18 36.70 -5.73
C MET A 1 30.84 38.08 -6.23
N ILE A 2 29.59 38.49 -6.32
CA ILE A 2 29.20 39.83 -6.81
C ILE A 2 29.45 40.84 -5.71
N ASP A 3 30.25 41.87 -5.99
CA ASP A 3 30.53 42.97 -5.09
C ASP A 3 29.72 44.19 -5.51
N ARG A 4 28.90 44.74 -4.63
CA ARG A 4 28.02 45.90 -4.87
C ARG A 4 28.81 47.23 -4.90
N ASN A 5 30.00 47.26 -4.30
CA ASN A 5 30.88 48.46 -4.23
C ASN A 5 31.96 48.44 -5.30
N HIS A 6 32.03 47.41 -6.17
CA HIS A 6 33.01 47.31 -7.22
C HIS A 6 32.72 48.31 -8.36
N PRO A 7 33.75 48.92 -8.99
CA PRO A 7 33.59 49.86 -10.10
C PRO A 7 32.87 49.27 -11.32
N LEU A 8 32.92 47.95 -11.50
CA LEU A 8 32.19 47.24 -12.56
C LEU A 8 30.71 47.10 -12.21
N PRO A 9 29.78 47.60 -13.06
CA PRO A 9 28.33 47.48 -12.79
C PRO A 9 27.86 46.05 -12.54
N ILE A 10 26.92 45.86 -11.64
CA ILE A 10 26.35 44.53 -11.21
C ILE A 10 25.94 43.71 -12.43
N ASN A 11 25.39 44.31 -13.49
CA ASN A 11 24.99 43.61 -14.71
C ASN A 11 26.16 42.92 -15.41
N ARG A 12 27.32 43.59 -15.45
CA ARG A 12 28.55 43.03 -16.09
C ARG A 12 29.17 41.97 -15.19
N GLN A 13 29.16 42.17 -13.87
CA GLN A 13 29.61 41.17 -12.91
C GLN A 13 28.76 39.91 -13.01
N ALA A 14 27.42 40.04 -13.01
CA ALA A 14 26.48 38.91 -13.14
C ALA A 14 26.71 38.13 -14.44
N LYS A 15 26.93 38.86 -15.56
CA LYS A 15 27.24 38.25 -16.87
C LYS A 15 28.57 37.50 -16.84
N ALA A 16 29.60 38.04 -16.19
CA ALA A 16 30.94 37.44 -16.10
C ALA A 16 30.93 36.12 -15.29
N VAL A 17 30.07 36.02 -14.26
CA VAL A 17 29.91 34.77 -13.43
C VAL A 17 28.77 33.88 -13.90
N GLY A 18 28.13 34.17 -15.02
CA GLY A 18 27.05 33.33 -15.59
C GLY A 18 25.74 33.28 -14.80
N VAL A 19 25.48 34.30 -13.94
CA VAL A 19 24.22 34.39 -13.14
C VAL A 19 23.28 35.45 -13.70
N SER A 20 21.97 35.22 -13.62
CA SER A 20 21.01 36.26 -14.04
C SER A 20 21.03 37.43 -13.05
N ARG A 21 20.76 38.65 -13.56
CA ARG A 21 20.63 39.85 -12.71
C ARG A 21 19.57 39.66 -11.63
N GLY A 22 18.46 38.98 -11.95
CA GLY A 22 17.39 38.66 -10.98
C GLY A 22 17.88 37.82 -9.81
N SER A 23 18.80 36.86 -10.06
CA SER A 23 19.39 36.02 -9.01
C SER A 23 20.23 36.81 -8.01
N VAL A 24 20.88 37.93 -8.47
CA VAL A 24 21.70 38.79 -7.60
C VAL A 24 20.86 39.55 -6.59
N TYR A 25 19.64 39.92 -6.97
CA TYR A 25 18.71 40.69 -6.12
C TYR A 25 17.66 39.79 -5.43
N TYR A 26 17.68 38.50 -5.70
CA TYR A 26 16.71 37.57 -5.08
C TYR A 26 17.04 37.40 -3.60
N LEU A 27 16.12 37.86 -2.77
CA LEU A 27 16.12 37.58 -1.34
C LEU A 27 15.13 36.44 -1.09
N PRO A 28 15.59 35.29 -0.55
CA PRO A 28 14.67 34.18 -0.18
C PRO A 28 13.60 34.70 0.78
N ARG A 29 12.32 34.45 0.47
CA ARG A 29 11.25 34.74 1.42
C ARG A 29 11.39 33.81 2.63
N PRO A 30 11.22 34.36 3.87
CA PRO A 30 11.23 33.51 5.05
C PRO A 30 10.07 32.49 4.97
N VAL A 31 10.27 31.35 5.60
CA VAL A 31 9.24 30.31 5.71
C VAL A 31 8.16 30.84 6.63
N SER A 32 6.89 30.73 6.24
CA SER A 32 5.77 31.14 7.09
C SER A 32 5.67 30.22 8.33
N ASP A 33 5.11 30.71 9.43
CA ASP A 33 4.92 29.90 10.65
C ASP A 33 4.07 28.66 10.37
N TYR A 34 3.05 28.80 9.52
CA TYR A 34 2.23 27.67 9.07
C TYR A 34 3.04 26.63 8.30
N ASP A 35 3.93 27.04 7.41
CA ASP A 35 4.81 26.11 6.70
C ASP A 35 5.83 25.45 7.65
N GLN A 36 6.32 26.18 8.65
CA GLN A 36 7.21 25.60 9.66
C GLN A 36 6.50 24.52 10.49
N GLU A 37 5.27 24.74 10.86
CA GLU A 37 4.45 23.77 11.57
C GLU A 37 4.18 22.53 10.69
N LEU A 38 3.78 22.73 9.44
CA LEU A 38 3.61 21.64 8.47
C LEU A 38 4.91 20.86 8.27
N MET A 39 6.06 21.54 8.19
CA MET A 39 7.37 20.87 8.05
C MET A 39 7.68 20.01 9.27
N ARG A 40 7.48 20.51 10.50
CA ARG A 40 7.65 19.71 11.72
C ARG A 40 6.73 18.49 11.69
N ARG A 41 5.47 18.65 11.30
CA ARG A 41 4.53 17.53 11.26
C ARG A 41 4.86 16.52 10.18
N ILE A 42 5.31 16.98 8.99
CA ILE A 42 5.82 16.12 7.91
C ILE A 42 7.03 15.33 8.39
N ASP A 43 7.94 15.94 9.14
CA ASP A 43 9.12 15.26 9.70
C ASP A 43 8.73 14.12 10.64
N HIS A 44 7.85 14.39 11.60
CA HIS A 44 7.31 13.34 12.48
C HIS A 44 6.63 12.20 11.74
N LEU A 45 5.76 12.53 10.77
CA LEU A 45 5.10 11.51 9.94
C LEU A 45 6.10 10.73 9.08
N HIS A 46 7.18 11.36 8.63
CA HIS A 46 8.22 10.69 7.84
C HIS A 46 9.10 9.77 8.70
N LEU A 47 9.37 10.13 9.95
CA LEU A 47 10.06 9.24 10.88
C LEU A 47 9.24 7.97 11.18
N ASP A 48 7.94 8.09 11.33
CA ASP A 48 7.04 6.95 11.55
C ASP A 48 6.78 6.15 10.26
N LEU A 49 6.69 6.83 9.12
CA LEU A 49 6.25 6.30 7.83
C LEU A 49 7.22 6.75 6.70
N PRO A 50 8.48 6.26 6.69
CA PRO A 50 9.51 6.75 5.76
C PRO A 50 9.19 6.48 4.28
N PHE A 51 8.26 5.58 3.99
CA PHE A 51 7.74 5.28 2.65
C PHE A 51 6.66 6.27 2.18
N ALA A 52 6.13 7.13 3.06
CA ALA A 52 5.03 8.03 2.73
C ALA A 52 5.47 9.16 1.79
N GLY A 53 4.94 9.15 0.58
CA GLY A 53 5.15 10.24 -0.39
C GLY A 53 4.15 11.38 -0.22
N SER A 54 4.33 12.45 -1.01
CA SER A 54 3.53 13.68 -0.90
C SER A 54 2.00 13.50 -1.00
N ARG A 55 1.51 12.42 -1.63
CA ARG A 55 0.07 12.12 -1.67
C ARG A 55 -0.41 11.61 -0.31
N MET A 56 0.26 10.60 0.21
CA MET A 56 -0.10 9.99 1.50
C MET A 56 0.07 11.01 2.65
N LEU A 57 1.19 11.73 2.69
CA LEU A 57 1.43 12.78 3.69
C LEU A 57 0.36 13.87 3.64
N ARG A 58 -0.09 14.31 2.44
CA ARG A 58 -1.22 15.24 2.32
C ARG A 58 -2.47 14.68 3.00
N ASP A 59 -2.79 13.41 2.75
CA ASP A 59 -4.03 12.81 3.25
C ASP A 59 -3.97 12.59 4.76
N LEU A 60 -2.81 12.20 5.29
CA LEU A 60 -2.57 12.12 6.74
C LEU A 60 -2.68 13.49 7.42
N LEU A 61 -2.05 14.53 6.86
CA LEU A 61 -2.16 15.89 7.38
C LEU A 61 -3.61 16.40 7.37
N ARG A 62 -4.39 16.04 6.34
CA ARG A 62 -5.82 16.41 6.27
C ARG A 62 -6.66 15.70 7.33
N GLN A 63 -6.35 14.44 7.65
CA GLN A 63 -6.98 13.73 8.76
C GLN A 63 -6.70 14.40 10.12
N GLU A 64 -5.56 15.06 10.25
CA GLU A 64 -5.18 15.86 11.42
C GLU A 64 -5.74 17.30 11.38
N GLY A 65 -6.54 17.66 10.36
CA GLY A 65 -7.19 18.96 10.24
C GLY A 65 -6.43 20.01 9.44
N TYR A 66 -5.24 19.71 8.92
CA TYR A 66 -4.49 20.68 8.11
C TYR A 66 -5.09 20.85 6.71
N ARG A 67 -5.26 22.10 6.28
CA ARG A 67 -5.70 22.43 4.92
C ARG A 67 -4.51 22.56 3.97
N VAL A 68 -4.03 21.45 3.44
CA VAL A 68 -2.84 21.40 2.60
C VAL A 68 -3.08 20.67 1.29
N GLY A 69 -2.46 21.14 0.20
CA GLY A 69 -2.49 20.52 -1.12
C GLY A 69 -1.25 19.66 -1.40
N ARG A 70 -1.36 18.67 -2.29
CA ARG A 70 -0.25 17.77 -2.67
C ARG A 70 1.00 18.52 -3.13
N LYS A 71 0.84 19.55 -4.00
CA LYS A 71 1.99 20.31 -4.53
C LYS A 71 2.72 21.05 -3.40
N HIS A 72 1.97 21.59 -2.43
CA HIS A 72 2.52 22.26 -1.27
C HIS A 72 3.34 21.27 -0.42
N VAL A 73 2.77 20.12 -0.06
CA VAL A 73 3.51 19.06 0.67
C VAL A 73 4.78 18.65 -0.09
N ALA A 74 4.69 18.42 -1.40
CA ALA A 74 5.87 18.05 -2.20
C ALA A 74 6.96 19.13 -2.18
N THR A 75 6.57 20.42 -2.18
CA THR A 75 7.52 21.55 -2.07
C THR A 75 8.20 21.58 -0.70
N LEU A 76 7.43 21.36 0.37
CA LEU A 76 7.98 21.31 1.73
C LEU A 76 8.91 20.10 1.90
N MET A 77 8.54 18.91 1.44
CA MET A 77 9.41 17.73 1.43
C MET A 77 10.75 18.02 0.72
N LYS A 78 10.68 18.62 -0.49
CA LYS A 78 11.88 18.99 -1.25
C LYS A 78 12.76 20.01 -0.48
N ARG A 79 12.13 20.98 0.19
CA ARG A 79 12.85 21.98 1.01
C ARG A 79 13.54 21.34 2.22
N MET A 80 12.96 20.31 2.81
CA MET A 80 13.50 19.53 3.93
C MET A 80 14.51 18.45 3.50
N GLY A 81 14.65 18.18 2.19
CA GLY A 81 15.45 17.06 1.69
C GLY A 81 14.84 15.68 1.97
N ILE A 82 13.53 15.63 2.22
CA ILE A 82 12.80 14.40 2.52
C ILE A 82 12.26 13.77 1.25
N GLU A 83 12.57 12.48 1.04
CA GLU A 83 12.04 11.66 -0.04
C GLU A 83 11.48 10.35 0.50
N ALA A 84 10.37 9.88 -0.10
CA ALA A 84 9.83 8.57 0.25
C ALA A 84 10.82 7.45 -0.12
N LEU A 85 11.07 6.52 0.80
CA LEU A 85 11.96 5.40 0.58
C LEU A 85 11.31 4.36 -0.33
N TYR A 86 11.78 4.25 -1.57
CA TYR A 86 11.35 3.23 -2.54
C TYR A 86 12.54 2.56 -3.21
N ARG A 87 12.48 1.22 -3.30
CA ARG A 87 13.42 0.46 -4.12
C ARG A 87 12.95 0.48 -5.59
N LYS A 88 13.83 0.83 -6.53
CA LYS A 88 13.53 0.78 -7.98
C LYS A 88 13.27 -0.68 -8.40
N PRO A 89 12.17 -1.00 -9.13
CA PRO A 89 11.81 -2.37 -9.49
C PRO A 89 12.75 -2.99 -10.55
N ARG A 90 13.01 -4.31 -10.43
CA ARG A 90 13.58 -5.14 -11.51
C ARG A 90 12.49 -6.12 -11.97
N THR A 91 12.34 -6.31 -13.28
CA THR A 91 11.32 -7.18 -13.90
C THR A 91 11.92 -8.52 -14.34
N THR A 92 11.28 -9.66 -13.95
CA THR A 92 11.64 -11.03 -14.36
C THR A 92 10.44 -11.71 -15.03
N LYS A 93 10.68 -12.60 -16.03
CA LYS A 93 9.64 -13.26 -16.85
C LYS A 93 9.29 -14.67 -16.33
N PRO A 94 8.03 -15.14 -16.40
CA PRO A 94 7.58 -16.45 -15.90
C PRO A 94 7.62 -17.60 -16.93
N GLY A 95 7.65 -18.86 -16.45
CA GLY A 95 7.70 -20.12 -17.22
C GLY A 95 6.34 -20.85 -17.40
N PRO A 96 6.21 -21.94 -18.20
CA PRO A 96 4.94 -22.47 -18.69
C PRO A 96 4.33 -23.67 -17.92
N GLY A 97 2.97 -23.71 -17.88
CA GLY A 97 2.06 -24.87 -17.82
C GLY A 97 1.36 -25.27 -16.53
N HIS A 98 0.00 -25.07 -16.38
CA HIS A 98 -0.91 -25.80 -15.49
C HIS A 98 -2.42 -25.61 -15.82
N LYS A 99 -3.34 -26.43 -15.20
CA LYS A 99 -4.77 -26.62 -15.51
C LYS A 99 -5.63 -25.43 -15.01
N ILE A 100 -6.59 -25.00 -15.81
CA ILE A 100 -7.29 -23.72 -15.70
C ILE A 100 -8.70 -23.90 -15.16
N TYR A 101 -9.07 -23.12 -14.13
CA TYR A 101 -10.47 -22.81 -13.76
C TYR A 101 -10.92 -21.51 -14.39
N PRO A 102 -12.23 -21.33 -14.65
CA PRO A 102 -12.70 -20.12 -15.29
C PRO A 102 -12.52 -18.90 -14.38
N TYR A 103 -12.06 -17.79 -14.97
CA TYR A 103 -12.00 -16.49 -14.31
C TYR A 103 -13.38 -15.84 -14.34
N LEU A 104 -13.99 -15.68 -13.16
CA LEU A 104 -15.37 -15.21 -13.01
C LEU A 104 -15.51 -13.70 -12.93
N LEU A 105 -14.41 -12.97 -12.67
CA LEU A 105 -14.46 -11.51 -12.43
C LEU A 105 -14.35 -10.68 -13.72
N ARG A 106 -14.21 -11.31 -14.91
CA ARG A 106 -14.15 -10.59 -16.18
C ARG A 106 -15.47 -9.88 -16.44
N ASN A 107 -15.41 -8.57 -16.58
CA ASN A 107 -16.59 -7.71 -16.80
C ASN A 107 -17.61 -7.71 -15.65
N LEU A 108 -17.31 -8.32 -14.50
CA LEU A 108 -18.15 -8.22 -13.33
C LEU A 108 -17.90 -6.89 -12.64
N LYS A 109 -18.95 -6.09 -12.48
CA LYS A 109 -18.89 -4.89 -11.66
C LYS A 109 -18.92 -5.29 -10.19
N ILE A 110 -17.83 -4.99 -9.47
CA ILE A 110 -17.76 -5.18 -8.03
C ILE A 110 -18.16 -3.85 -7.38
N ASP A 111 -19.30 -3.81 -6.70
CA ASP A 111 -19.90 -2.58 -6.18
C ASP A 111 -20.28 -2.64 -4.69
N ARG A 112 -19.97 -3.73 -4.00
CA ARG A 112 -20.24 -3.91 -2.56
C ARG A 112 -19.17 -4.75 -1.86
N PRO A 113 -19.01 -4.59 -0.53
CA PRO A 113 -18.18 -5.50 0.29
C PRO A 113 -18.66 -6.95 0.18
N ASN A 114 -17.75 -7.88 0.36
CA ASN A 114 -17.99 -9.33 0.35
C ASN A 114 -18.57 -9.91 -0.96
N GLN A 115 -18.60 -9.15 -2.05
CA GLN A 115 -18.98 -9.68 -3.35
C GLN A 115 -17.85 -10.53 -3.95
N ALA A 116 -16.63 -10.11 -3.83
CA ALA A 116 -15.47 -10.90 -4.22
C ALA A 116 -14.31 -10.68 -3.25
N TRP A 117 -13.68 -11.77 -2.83
CA TRP A 117 -12.44 -11.74 -2.09
C TRP A 117 -11.30 -12.22 -2.98
N ALA A 118 -10.11 -11.66 -2.78
CA ALA A 118 -8.87 -12.13 -3.38
C ALA A 118 -7.99 -12.77 -2.32
N MET A 119 -7.29 -13.83 -2.69
CA MET A 119 -6.33 -14.49 -1.83
C MET A 119 -5.09 -14.88 -2.61
N ASP A 120 -3.93 -14.72 -2.00
CA ASP A 120 -2.64 -15.07 -2.59
C ASP A 120 -1.59 -15.29 -1.50
N ILE A 121 -0.48 -15.96 -1.86
CA ILE A 121 0.66 -16.24 -0.99
C ILE A 121 1.88 -15.46 -1.48
N THR A 122 2.60 -14.85 -0.54
CA THR A 122 3.87 -14.21 -0.85
C THR A 122 4.99 -14.62 0.09
N TYR A 123 6.24 -14.48 -0.37
CA TYR A 123 7.44 -14.69 0.43
C TYR A 123 7.81 -13.41 1.18
N ILE A 124 8.09 -13.54 2.47
CA ILE A 124 8.60 -12.47 3.32
C ILE A 124 10.06 -12.80 3.67
N PRO A 125 11.04 -12.08 3.10
CA PRO A 125 12.43 -12.28 3.44
C PRO A 125 12.71 -11.84 4.89
N MET A 126 13.56 -12.61 5.56
CA MET A 126 14.10 -12.31 6.89
C MET A 126 15.62 -12.17 6.81
N ALA A 127 16.27 -11.79 7.91
CA ALA A 127 17.73 -11.77 8.00
C ALA A 127 18.35 -13.15 7.67
N ARG A 128 17.65 -14.24 8.04
CA ARG A 128 18.00 -15.61 7.67
C ARG A 128 16.77 -16.33 7.13
N GLY A 129 16.78 -16.65 5.82
CA GLY A 129 15.69 -17.38 5.17
C GLY A 129 14.46 -16.49 4.86
N PHE A 130 13.29 -17.11 4.87
CA PHE A 130 12.01 -16.45 4.58
C PHE A 130 10.86 -17.18 5.27
N VAL A 131 9.72 -16.51 5.38
CA VAL A 131 8.43 -17.10 5.75
C VAL A 131 7.41 -16.83 4.66
N TYR A 132 6.31 -17.59 4.68
CA TYR A 132 5.17 -17.38 3.79
C TYR A 132 4.14 -16.52 4.48
N LEU A 133 3.57 -15.59 3.74
CA LEU A 133 2.42 -14.79 4.16
C LEU A 133 1.28 -15.03 3.20
N VAL A 134 0.12 -15.39 3.71
CA VAL A 134 -1.14 -15.40 2.99
C VAL A 134 -2.05 -14.30 3.54
N ALA A 135 -2.85 -13.69 2.66
CA ALA A 135 -3.89 -12.76 3.08
C ALA A 135 -5.16 -12.93 2.26
N VAL A 136 -6.29 -12.65 2.89
CA VAL A 136 -7.61 -12.52 2.27
C VAL A 136 -7.96 -11.03 2.22
N LEU A 137 -8.25 -10.53 1.01
CA LEU A 137 -8.53 -9.13 0.72
C LEU A 137 -9.93 -8.99 0.14
N ASP A 138 -10.74 -8.10 0.69
CA ASP A 138 -11.99 -7.70 0.03
C ASP A 138 -11.71 -6.86 -1.22
N TRP A 139 -12.27 -7.28 -2.34
CA TRP A 139 -11.99 -6.68 -3.65
C TRP A 139 -12.54 -5.26 -3.79
N TYR A 140 -13.69 -4.97 -3.18
CA TYR A 140 -14.32 -3.66 -3.26
C TYR A 140 -13.61 -2.62 -2.39
N THR A 141 -13.41 -2.95 -1.12
CA THR A 141 -12.89 -2.01 -0.11
C THR A 141 -11.38 -2.01 0.02
N ARG A 142 -10.68 -3.01 -0.54
CA ARG A 142 -9.23 -3.25 -0.33
C ARG A 142 -8.88 -3.62 1.10
N ARG A 143 -9.85 -3.93 1.93
CA ARG A 143 -9.64 -4.31 3.32
C ARG A 143 -8.98 -5.69 3.41
N VAL A 144 -7.92 -5.80 4.19
CA VAL A 144 -7.36 -7.10 4.59
C VAL A 144 -8.24 -7.67 5.68
N LEU A 145 -8.94 -8.76 5.37
CA LEU A 145 -9.91 -9.40 6.25
C LEU A 145 -9.23 -10.33 7.25
N SER A 146 -8.28 -11.12 6.74
CA SER A 146 -7.45 -12.02 7.53
C SER A 146 -6.08 -12.21 6.88
N TRP A 147 -5.13 -12.70 7.65
CA TRP A 147 -3.79 -13.05 7.17
C TRP A 147 -3.12 -14.05 8.10
N LYS A 148 -2.23 -14.90 7.56
CA LYS A 148 -1.44 -15.86 8.34
C LYS A 148 0.00 -15.87 7.88
N VAL A 149 0.91 -16.17 8.80
CA VAL A 149 2.34 -16.39 8.53
C VAL A 149 2.71 -17.81 8.87
N SER A 150 3.32 -18.53 7.92
CA SER A 150 3.81 -19.89 8.08
C SER A 150 5.28 -19.99 7.70
N ILE A 151 6.00 -20.93 8.31
CA ILE A 151 7.36 -21.34 7.92
C ILE A 151 7.33 -22.43 6.84
N THR A 152 6.17 -23.07 6.64
CA THR A 152 5.92 -24.10 5.62
C THR A 152 4.91 -23.61 4.60
N MET A 153 5.03 -24.06 3.35
CA MET A 153 4.10 -23.73 2.26
C MET A 153 3.08 -24.88 2.10
N ASP A 154 2.39 -25.23 3.18
CA ASP A 154 1.28 -26.19 3.17
C ASP A 154 -0.07 -25.49 2.93
N VAL A 155 -1.16 -26.26 2.79
CA VAL A 155 -2.50 -25.73 2.59
C VAL A 155 -3.12 -25.19 3.88
N HIS A 156 -2.65 -25.62 5.04
CA HIS A 156 -3.32 -25.40 6.33
C HIS A 156 -3.47 -23.94 6.68
N PHE A 157 -2.37 -23.16 6.56
CA PHE A 157 -2.43 -21.73 6.89
C PHE A 157 -3.32 -20.92 5.92
N CYS A 158 -3.57 -21.47 4.71
CA CYS A 158 -4.54 -20.92 3.77
C CYS A 158 -5.98 -21.16 4.24
N LEU A 159 -6.27 -22.39 4.71
CA LEU A 159 -7.58 -22.73 5.26
C LEU A 159 -7.90 -21.87 6.49
N GLU A 160 -6.97 -21.81 7.45
CA GLU A 160 -7.11 -20.97 8.65
C GLU A 160 -7.39 -19.48 8.32
N ALA A 161 -6.77 -18.95 7.26
CA ALA A 161 -7.01 -17.57 6.86
C ALA A 161 -8.41 -17.37 6.28
N VAL A 162 -8.92 -18.33 5.48
CA VAL A 162 -10.28 -18.25 4.92
C VAL A 162 -11.31 -18.45 6.00
N GLU A 163 -11.16 -19.44 6.87
CA GLU A 163 -12.06 -19.73 7.99
C GLU A 163 -12.20 -18.52 8.92
N GLU A 164 -11.07 -17.90 9.31
CA GLU A 164 -11.07 -16.68 10.12
C GLU A 164 -11.78 -15.52 9.43
N ALA A 165 -11.59 -15.37 8.10
CA ALA A 165 -12.27 -14.32 7.34
C ALA A 165 -13.79 -14.57 7.28
N ILE A 166 -14.21 -15.82 7.04
CA ILE A 166 -15.62 -16.21 7.01
C ILE A 166 -16.29 -16.00 8.39
N GLU A 167 -15.63 -16.43 9.45
CA GLU A 167 -16.15 -16.28 10.83
C GLU A 167 -16.41 -14.81 11.18
N ARG A 168 -15.53 -13.91 10.77
CA ARG A 168 -15.62 -12.49 11.15
C ARG A 168 -16.48 -11.64 10.22
N TYR A 169 -16.55 -11.98 8.95
CA TYR A 169 -17.14 -11.10 7.92
C TYR A 169 -18.24 -11.76 7.08
N GLY A 170 -18.55 -13.03 7.35
CA GLY A 170 -19.46 -13.83 6.53
C GLY A 170 -18.80 -14.36 5.26
N THR A 171 -19.58 -15.04 4.42
CA THR A 171 -19.08 -15.65 3.19
C THR A 171 -19.11 -14.67 2.02
N PRO A 172 -18.07 -14.64 1.16
CA PRO A 172 -18.12 -13.90 -0.11
C PRO A 172 -18.94 -14.68 -1.15
N GLU A 173 -19.39 -14.01 -2.20
CA GLU A 173 -19.98 -14.70 -3.35
C GLU A 173 -18.93 -15.40 -4.20
N ILE A 174 -17.72 -14.81 -4.31
CA ILE A 174 -16.62 -15.30 -5.14
C ILE A 174 -15.32 -15.21 -4.36
N MET A 175 -14.53 -16.29 -4.38
CA MET A 175 -13.13 -16.30 -3.96
C MET A 175 -12.24 -16.37 -5.21
N ASN A 176 -11.37 -15.38 -5.40
CA ASN A 176 -10.40 -15.33 -6.49
C ASN A 176 -8.99 -15.65 -5.99
N THR A 177 -8.32 -16.60 -6.63
CA THR A 177 -6.95 -17.02 -6.31
C THR A 177 -6.13 -17.21 -7.59
N ASP A 178 -4.84 -17.43 -7.46
CA ASP A 178 -4.03 -17.99 -8.53
C ASP A 178 -4.25 -19.53 -8.66
N GLN A 179 -3.51 -20.17 -9.57
CA GLN A 179 -3.58 -21.61 -9.80
C GLN A 179 -2.53 -22.37 -8.99
N GLY A 180 -2.10 -21.86 -7.86
CA GLY A 180 -1.15 -22.50 -6.96
C GLY A 180 -1.66 -23.86 -6.43
N SER A 181 -0.73 -24.78 -6.10
CA SER A 181 -1.07 -26.11 -5.61
C SER A 181 -1.89 -26.09 -4.33
N GLN A 182 -1.72 -25.07 -3.49
CA GLN A 182 -2.49 -24.87 -2.27
C GLN A 182 -3.96 -24.59 -2.60
N PHE A 183 -4.22 -23.69 -3.56
CA PHE A 183 -5.57 -23.24 -3.92
C PHE A 183 -6.31 -24.22 -4.82
N THR A 184 -5.60 -25.11 -5.53
CA THR A 184 -6.19 -26.19 -6.32
C THR A 184 -6.39 -27.49 -5.54
N SER A 185 -5.95 -27.55 -4.27
CA SER A 185 -6.09 -28.71 -3.41
C SER A 185 -7.56 -29.04 -3.12
N GLN A 186 -7.83 -30.33 -2.87
CA GLN A 186 -9.18 -30.80 -2.53
C GLN A 186 -9.66 -30.18 -1.21
N ALA A 187 -8.77 -30.00 -0.22
CA ALA A 187 -9.10 -29.38 1.06
C ALA A 187 -9.57 -27.93 0.87
N PHE A 188 -8.81 -27.12 0.10
CA PHE A 188 -9.15 -25.71 -0.14
C PHE A 188 -10.45 -25.55 -0.95
N THR A 189 -10.55 -26.28 -2.07
CA THR A 189 -11.75 -26.23 -2.93
C THR A 189 -12.98 -26.84 -2.24
N GLY A 190 -12.77 -27.81 -1.34
CA GLY A 190 -13.82 -28.39 -0.49
C GLY A 190 -14.40 -27.37 0.47
N LEU A 191 -13.55 -26.68 1.24
CA LEU A 191 -13.95 -25.62 2.16
C LEU A 191 -14.79 -24.53 1.47
N LEU A 192 -14.38 -24.08 0.28
CA LEU A 192 -15.13 -23.07 -0.46
C LEU A 192 -16.51 -23.56 -0.91
N LYS A 193 -16.59 -24.84 -1.38
CA LYS A 193 -17.86 -25.44 -1.82
C LYS A 193 -18.82 -25.67 -0.65
N GLU A 194 -18.33 -26.12 0.50
CA GLU A 194 -19.13 -26.31 1.73
C GLU A 194 -19.74 -25.01 2.21
N ASN A 195 -19.07 -23.88 1.94
CA ASN A 195 -19.59 -22.54 2.24
C ASN A 195 -20.30 -21.87 1.05
N GLU A 196 -20.64 -22.61 -0.02
CA GLU A 196 -21.33 -22.13 -1.22
C GLU A 196 -20.61 -20.98 -1.95
N ILE A 197 -19.28 -20.86 -1.78
CA ILE A 197 -18.45 -19.82 -2.38
C ILE A 197 -18.03 -20.24 -3.81
N LYS A 198 -18.28 -19.39 -4.79
CA LYS A 198 -17.84 -19.61 -6.18
C LYS A 198 -16.33 -19.45 -6.29
N ILE A 199 -15.66 -20.40 -6.93
CA ILE A 199 -14.21 -20.39 -7.13
C ILE A 199 -13.90 -19.71 -8.45
N SER A 200 -13.06 -18.66 -8.40
CA SER A 200 -12.47 -17.99 -9.55
C SER A 200 -10.96 -18.14 -9.50
N MET A 201 -10.35 -18.44 -10.65
CA MET A 201 -8.89 -18.52 -10.73
C MET A 201 -8.37 -17.69 -11.89
N ASP A 202 -7.26 -17.01 -11.66
CA ASP A 202 -6.61 -16.19 -12.68
C ASP A 202 -6.21 -16.98 -13.90
N GLY A 203 -6.41 -16.42 -15.09
CA GLY A 203 -5.93 -17.00 -16.32
C GLY A 203 -4.39 -16.93 -16.42
N LYS A 204 -3.78 -17.88 -17.15
CA LYS A 204 -2.35 -17.89 -17.37
C LYS A 204 -1.86 -16.60 -18.02
N GLY A 205 -0.99 -15.86 -17.32
CA GLY A 205 -0.40 -14.62 -17.82
C GLY A 205 -1.26 -13.37 -17.63
N SER A 206 -2.40 -13.45 -16.97
CA SER A 206 -3.31 -12.33 -16.68
C SER A 206 -2.98 -11.66 -15.35
N TRP A 207 -1.85 -10.97 -15.28
CA TRP A 207 -1.45 -10.18 -14.11
C TRP A 207 -2.51 -9.16 -13.63
N ARG A 208 -3.48 -8.84 -14.48
CA ARG A 208 -4.59 -7.92 -14.14
C ARG A 208 -5.67 -8.60 -13.30
N ASP A 209 -5.70 -9.91 -13.31
CA ASP A 209 -6.80 -10.69 -12.71
C ASP A 209 -6.68 -10.78 -11.19
N ASN A 210 -5.49 -10.48 -10.59
CA ASN A 210 -5.28 -10.40 -9.14
C ASN A 210 -4.54 -9.12 -8.69
N VAL A 211 -4.70 -8.05 -9.45
CA VAL A 211 -3.93 -6.80 -9.31
C VAL A 211 -4.02 -6.17 -7.91
N PHE A 212 -5.10 -6.40 -7.16
CA PHE A 212 -5.28 -5.74 -5.87
C PHE A 212 -4.48 -6.40 -4.77
N ILE A 213 -4.39 -7.73 -4.76
CA ILE A 213 -3.56 -8.43 -3.79
C ILE A 213 -2.06 -8.30 -4.14
N GLU A 214 -1.71 -8.24 -5.43
CA GLU A 214 -0.35 -7.91 -5.86
C GLU A 214 0.07 -6.51 -5.39
N ARG A 215 -0.84 -5.54 -5.45
CA ARG A 215 -0.61 -4.19 -4.89
C ARG A 215 -0.48 -4.20 -3.38
N LEU A 216 -1.24 -5.05 -2.68
CA LEU A 216 -1.07 -5.27 -1.24
C LEU A 216 0.35 -5.78 -0.95
N TRP A 217 0.83 -6.80 -1.67
CA TRP A 217 2.19 -7.33 -1.49
C TRP A 217 3.26 -6.28 -1.73
N ARG A 218 3.07 -5.44 -2.73
CA ARG A 218 3.98 -4.32 -2.95
C ARG A 218 3.98 -3.38 -1.74
N SER A 219 2.81 -2.99 -1.24
CA SER A 219 2.71 -2.12 -0.09
C SER A 219 3.36 -2.75 1.15
N VAL A 220 3.00 -3.98 1.51
CA VAL A 220 3.58 -4.71 2.64
C VAL A 220 5.10 -4.77 2.56
N LYS A 221 5.64 -5.14 1.39
CA LYS A 221 7.09 -5.32 1.22
C LYS A 221 7.84 -4.01 1.29
N TYR A 222 7.35 -2.96 0.65
CA TYR A 222 8.08 -1.70 0.56
C TYR A 222 7.82 -0.75 1.74
N GLU A 223 6.68 -0.89 2.40
CA GLU A 223 6.29 0.00 3.49
C GLU A 223 6.63 -0.58 4.87
N ASP A 224 6.89 -1.90 4.99
CA ASP A 224 7.26 -2.54 6.24
C ASP A 224 8.47 -3.49 6.11
N ILE A 225 8.36 -4.55 5.32
CA ILE A 225 9.32 -5.67 5.35
C ILE A 225 10.75 -5.23 4.98
N TYR A 226 10.93 -4.52 3.89
CA TYR A 226 12.26 -4.09 3.43
C TYR A 226 12.89 -3.00 4.31
N LEU A 227 12.10 -2.37 5.17
CA LEU A 227 12.57 -1.33 6.09
C LEU A 227 13.02 -1.89 7.44
N ARG A 228 12.67 -3.14 7.80
CA ARG A 228 12.80 -3.64 9.17
C ARG A 228 13.75 -4.81 9.37
N ALA A 229 14.18 -5.52 8.30
CA ALA A 229 15.12 -6.65 8.37
C ALA A 229 14.81 -7.63 9.52
N TYR A 230 13.61 -8.18 9.55
CA TYR A 230 13.13 -9.07 10.63
C TYR A 230 14.02 -10.28 10.85
N ASP A 231 14.30 -10.63 12.12
CA ASP A 231 15.17 -11.73 12.52
C ASP A 231 14.43 -13.07 12.70
N SER A 232 13.12 -13.02 12.97
CA SER A 232 12.33 -14.20 13.31
C SER A 232 10.90 -14.12 12.77
N ALA A 233 10.26 -15.29 12.64
CA ALA A 233 8.85 -15.39 12.27
C ALA A 233 7.91 -14.69 13.27
N SER A 234 8.27 -14.69 14.56
CA SER A 234 7.50 -13.97 15.59
C SER A 234 7.60 -12.45 15.39
N ALA A 235 8.80 -11.94 15.09
CA ALA A 235 9.00 -10.52 14.78
C ALA A 235 8.23 -10.10 13.53
N VAL A 236 8.22 -10.95 12.48
CA VAL A 236 7.40 -10.74 11.27
C VAL A 236 5.92 -10.65 11.63
N ARG A 237 5.39 -11.59 12.44
CA ARG A 237 3.96 -11.56 12.85
C ARG A 237 3.61 -10.28 13.59
N THR A 238 4.44 -9.87 14.55
CA THR A 238 4.22 -8.62 15.32
C THR A 238 4.26 -7.39 14.40
N GLY A 239 5.22 -7.33 13.49
CA GLY A 239 5.35 -6.25 12.52
C GLY A 239 4.15 -6.17 11.57
N LEU A 240 3.77 -7.30 10.98
CA LEU A 240 2.63 -7.40 10.08
C LEU A 240 1.31 -7.06 10.78
N ASN A 241 1.13 -7.46 12.05
CA ASN A 241 -0.07 -7.08 12.80
C ASN A 241 -0.19 -5.55 12.92
N ARG A 242 0.89 -4.87 13.27
CA ARG A 242 0.94 -3.41 13.32
C ARG A 242 0.70 -2.81 11.93
N TYR A 243 1.34 -3.37 10.88
CA TYR A 243 1.22 -2.87 9.53
C TYR A 243 -0.22 -3.03 8.98
N PHE A 244 -0.86 -4.19 9.13
CA PHE A 244 -2.21 -4.39 8.64
C PHE A 244 -3.26 -3.58 9.43
N ASN A 245 -3.04 -3.35 10.72
CA ASN A 245 -3.84 -2.39 11.46
C ASN A 245 -3.72 -0.97 10.89
N PHE A 246 -2.50 -0.51 10.60
CA PHE A 246 -2.27 0.77 9.92
C PHE A 246 -2.90 0.78 8.52
N TYR A 247 -2.67 -0.27 7.73
CA TYR A 247 -3.19 -0.40 6.37
C TYR A 247 -4.71 -0.27 6.31
N ASN A 248 -5.42 -0.98 7.19
CA ASN A 248 -6.89 -0.97 7.22
C ASN A 248 -7.47 0.31 7.80
N SER A 249 -6.92 0.82 8.93
CA SER A 249 -7.58 1.86 9.73
C SER A 249 -7.04 3.28 9.49
N ARG A 250 -5.81 3.43 8.99
CA ARG A 250 -5.16 4.75 8.88
C ARG A 250 -4.59 5.07 7.51
N ARG A 251 -4.19 4.05 6.73
CA ARG A 251 -3.54 4.26 5.45
C ARG A 251 -4.54 4.79 4.42
N PRO A 252 -4.38 6.03 3.90
CA PRO A 252 -5.27 6.55 2.86
C PRO A 252 -4.99 5.86 1.51
N HIS A 253 -6.04 5.51 0.79
CA HIS A 253 -5.96 4.86 -0.51
C HIS A 253 -6.44 5.80 -1.62
N SER A 254 -5.61 6.04 -2.62
CA SER A 254 -5.96 6.90 -3.75
C SER A 254 -7.11 6.36 -4.62
N SER A 255 -7.29 5.03 -4.64
CA SER A 255 -8.41 4.37 -5.34
C SER A 255 -9.71 4.37 -4.54
N LEU A 256 -9.68 4.84 -3.30
CA LEU A 256 -10.82 4.99 -2.40
C LEU A 256 -11.02 6.47 -2.02
N ASP A 257 -10.66 7.39 -2.91
CA ASP A 257 -10.77 8.84 -2.71
C ASP A 257 -10.12 9.34 -1.40
N GLY A 258 -9.01 8.72 -1.02
CA GLY A 258 -8.26 9.06 0.19
C GLY A 258 -8.85 8.46 1.48
N GLN A 259 -9.92 7.67 1.39
CA GLN A 259 -10.47 6.93 2.52
C GLN A 259 -9.60 5.72 2.88
N THR A 260 -9.76 5.24 4.10
CA THR A 260 -9.15 3.97 4.53
C THR A 260 -10.03 2.78 4.15
N PRO A 261 -9.45 1.57 4.02
CA PRO A 261 -10.24 0.36 3.79
C PRO A 261 -11.35 0.13 4.82
N ASP A 262 -11.09 0.42 6.11
CA ASP A 262 -12.08 0.30 7.18
C ASP A 262 -13.24 1.27 6.98
N GLN A 263 -12.97 2.53 6.64
CA GLN A 263 -14.02 3.52 6.39
C GLN A 263 -14.93 3.07 5.25
N VAL A 264 -14.35 2.60 4.13
CA VAL A 264 -15.16 2.14 3.00
C VAL A 264 -15.93 0.87 3.35
N TYR A 265 -15.30 -0.09 4.04
CA TYR A 265 -15.94 -1.36 4.41
C TYR A 265 -17.15 -1.14 5.32
N PHE A 266 -16.95 -0.49 6.46
CA PHE A 266 -18.02 -0.35 7.45
C PHE A 266 -19.12 0.64 7.02
N ASN A 267 -18.79 1.67 6.25
CA ASN A 267 -19.79 2.61 5.72
C ASN A 267 -20.66 1.99 4.60
N SER A 268 -20.17 0.93 3.94
CA SER A 268 -20.88 0.25 2.86
C SER A 268 -21.70 -0.96 3.36
N LEU A 269 -21.60 -1.32 4.63
CA LEU A 269 -22.45 -2.36 5.22
C LEU A 269 -23.88 -1.83 5.44
N PRO A 270 -24.91 -2.69 5.27
CA PRO A 270 -26.28 -2.31 5.61
C PRO A 270 -26.35 -1.81 7.06
N GLN A 271 -26.85 -0.59 7.27
CA GLN A 271 -27.10 -0.12 8.63
C GLN A 271 -28.19 -1.00 9.26
N ILE A 272 -27.84 -1.76 10.28
CA ILE A 272 -28.81 -2.43 11.13
C ILE A 272 -29.57 -1.30 11.85
N LYS A 273 -30.79 -0.99 11.38
CA LYS A 273 -31.68 -0.11 12.15
C LYS A 273 -31.93 -0.82 13.48
N ALA A 274 -31.42 -0.22 14.55
CA ALA A 274 -31.81 -0.65 15.88
C ALA A 274 -33.35 -0.56 15.98
N ALA A 275 -33.98 -1.70 16.26
CA ALA A 275 -35.43 -1.79 16.49
C ALA A 275 -35.79 -1.17 17.83
#